data_8453af419b6cf69b19564fa498041485
#
_entry.id   8453af419b6cf69b19564fa498041485
#
_cell.length_a   1.000
_cell.length_b   1.000
_cell.length_c   1.000
_cell.angle_alpha   90.00
_cell.angle_beta   90.00
_cell.angle_gamma   90.00
#
_symmetry.space_group_name_H-M   'P 1'
#
loop_
_entity.id
_entity.type
_entity.pdbx_description
1 polymer ?
#
loop_
_entity_poly.entity_id
_entity_poly.type
_entity_poly.pdbx_seq_one_letter_code
_entity_poly.pdbx_strand_id
1 'polypeptide(L)'
;MKCTYNFSAGPAVLPKSVMLRAQSEMLDWHGSGMSVMEMSHRGKHYMSIIEKVESDFRSLFNVPKNYKVLFLQGGAIAQNSMVPLNLLHGKKANYVVSGYWSKRSYQDALPFGDMTIAASSEAIGYAKAPDPKDWKIDSSAAYVHFCSNETIHGVEYFDMPSIKTIPVVADMSSHILSRPVDISQFGVIYAGAQKNIGPAGLTIVIVRDDLLDVASPLTPSVFNWKTQVENQSMINTPTTYSIYMAGLVFEWLIELGGLEVIEKQNIKKAELLYGYIDSTDFYSNPIDIKNRSRMNVPFRIQNEDLHTSFVTGAENLGMIGLKGHRLVGGIRASIYNAMPIEGIQALVDYMKDFEKSH
;
A
#
# COMPACT_ATOMS: atom_id res chain seq x y z
N MET A 1 11.82 -3.52 -27.85
CA MET A 1 12.32 -3.40 -26.46
C MET A 1 12.15 -4.76 -25.78
N LYS A 2 13.17 -5.24 -25.04
CA LYS A 2 13.04 -6.48 -24.24
C LYS A 2 11.93 -6.23 -23.20
N CYS A 3 10.99 -7.16 -23.06
CA CYS A 3 9.95 -7.05 -22.04
C CYS A 3 10.62 -7.17 -20.66
N THR A 4 10.35 -6.24 -19.76
CA THR A 4 10.88 -6.28 -18.38
C THR A 4 9.71 -6.37 -17.41
N TYR A 5 9.71 -7.38 -16.55
CA TYR A 5 8.76 -7.53 -15.46
C TYR A 5 9.38 -7.03 -14.15
N ASN A 6 8.83 -5.97 -13.59
CA ASN A 6 9.34 -5.36 -12.36
C ASN A 6 8.57 -5.89 -11.14
N PHE A 7 9.19 -6.77 -10.37
CA PHE A 7 8.66 -7.34 -9.11
C PHE A 7 9.04 -6.56 -7.86
N SER A 8 9.52 -5.32 -8.01
CA SER A 8 9.91 -4.48 -6.87
C SER A 8 8.73 -4.18 -5.95
N ALA A 9 9.01 -4.15 -4.65
CA ALA A 9 7.98 -3.87 -3.63
C ALA A 9 7.55 -2.40 -3.53
N GLY A 10 8.27 -1.51 -4.20
CA GLY A 10 8.00 -0.07 -4.28
C GLY A 10 9.30 0.75 -4.34
N PRO A 11 9.39 1.72 -5.30
CA PRO A 11 8.40 1.99 -6.36
C PRO A 11 8.12 0.76 -7.23
N ALA A 12 6.84 0.53 -7.52
CA ALA A 12 6.37 -0.66 -8.22
C ALA A 12 6.09 -0.39 -9.71
N VAL A 13 5.77 -1.46 -10.45
CA VAL A 13 5.33 -1.36 -11.84
C VAL A 13 4.06 -0.50 -11.96
N LEU A 14 3.96 0.31 -13.01
CA LEU A 14 2.77 1.07 -13.38
C LEU A 14 2.13 0.46 -14.65
N PRO A 15 0.81 0.65 -14.84
CA PRO A 15 0.14 0.18 -16.06
C PRO A 15 0.75 0.83 -17.30
N LYS A 16 1.04 0.02 -18.32
CA LYS A 16 1.67 0.52 -19.56
C LYS A 16 0.83 1.58 -20.27
N SER A 17 -0.49 1.42 -20.28
CA SER A 17 -1.42 2.41 -20.86
C SER A 17 -1.34 3.75 -20.15
N VAL A 18 -1.26 3.75 -18.81
CA VAL A 18 -1.06 4.96 -18.00
C VAL A 18 0.25 5.65 -18.35
N MET A 19 1.34 4.89 -18.46
CA MET A 19 2.65 5.44 -18.83
C MET A 19 2.67 6.05 -20.25
N LEU A 20 2.02 5.39 -21.21
CA LEU A 20 1.91 5.89 -22.58
C LEU A 20 1.06 7.17 -22.63
N ARG A 21 -0.03 7.23 -21.90
CA ARG A 21 -0.85 8.44 -21.80
C ARG A 21 -0.08 9.58 -21.15
N ALA A 22 0.58 9.34 -20.02
CA ALA A 22 1.43 10.33 -19.38
C ALA A 22 2.55 10.85 -20.31
N GLN A 23 3.14 9.96 -21.12
CA GLN A 23 4.13 10.33 -22.14
C GLN A 23 3.52 11.25 -23.20
N SER A 24 2.32 10.95 -23.71
CA SER A 24 1.66 11.77 -24.73
C SER A 24 1.23 13.14 -24.22
N GLU A 25 0.90 13.26 -22.94
CA GLU A 25 0.48 14.50 -22.29
C GLU A 25 1.65 15.26 -21.60
N MET A 26 2.88 14.75 -21.72
CA MET A 26 4.04 15.25 -20.97
C MET A 26 4.35 16.73 -21.23
N LEU A 27 4.27 17.17 -22.46
CA LEU A 27 4.62 18.55 -22.86
C LEU A 27 3.39 19.45 -23.03
N ASP A 28 2.24 18.86 -23.28
CA ASP A 28 1.00 19.59 -23.55
C ASP A 28 -0.22 18.83 -23.03
N TRP A 29 -0.61 19.12 -21.80
CA TRP A 29 -1.81 18.52 -21.21
C TRP A 29 -3.07 19.14 -21.84
N HIS A 30 -3.81 18.36 -22.63
CA HIS A 30 -5.10 18.71 -23.24
C HIS A 30 -5.12 20.06 -24.00
N GLY A 31 -4.04 20.42 -24.69
CA GLY A 31 -3.95 21.66 -25.44
C GLY A 31 -3.70 22.89 -24.56
N SER A 32 -3.27 22.72 -23.34
CA SER A 32 -2.94 23.83 -22.41
C SER A 32 -1.63 24.54 -22.75
N GLY A 33 -0.80 23.94 -23.61
CA GLY A 33 0.53 24.41 -23.96
C GLY A 33 1.56 24.25 -22.89
N MET A 34 1.27 23.44 -21.82
CA MET A 34 2.18 23.20 -20.70
C MET A 34 2.04 21.81 -20.12
N SER A 35 3.11 21.34 -19.50
CA SER A 35 3.11 20.12 -18.67
C SER A 35 2.32 20.30 -17.38
N VAL A 36 1.73 19.20 -16.84
CA VAL A 36 1.16 19.21 -15.49
C VAL A 36 2.19 19.62 -14.44
N MET A 37 3.48 19.33 -14.65
CA MET A 37 4.57 19.74 -13.75
C MET A 37 4.77 21.26 -13.65
N GLU A 38 4.34 22.02 -14.65
CA GLU A 38 4.52 23.48 -14.73
C GLU A 38 3.26 24.24 -14.29
N MET A 39 2.13 23.53 -14.10
CA MET A 39 0.85 24.16 -13.75
C MET A 39 0.87 24.73 -12.34
N SER A 40 0.37 25.97 -12.21
CA SER A 40 0.03 26.48 -10.89
C SER A 40 -1.03 25.59 -10.24
N HIS A 41 -0.76 25.10 -9.03
CA HIS A 41 -1.71 24.26 -8.27
C HIS A 41 -3.00 25.01 -7.89
N ARG A 42 -3.06 26.32 -8.07
CA ARG A 42 -4.27 27.16 -7.88
C ARG A 42 -4.93 27.53 -9.21
N GLY A 43 -4.36 27.12 -10.33
CA GLY A 43 -4.89 27.38 -11.67
C GLY A 43 -6.02 26.41 -12.03
N LYS A 44 -6.93 26.85 -12.91
CA LYS A 44 -8.13 26.09 -13.33
C LYS A 44 -7.81 24.67 -13.84
N HIS A 45 -6.70 24.51 -14.55
CA HIS A 45 -6.31 23.20 -15.11
C HIS A 45 -5.94 22.21 -14.01
N TYR A 46 -5.08 22.61 -13.07
CA TYR A 46 -4.73 21.73 -11.98
C TYR A 46 -5.90 21.46 -11.03
N MET A 47 -6.73 22.47 -10.76
CA MET A 47 -7.95 22.26 -9.94
C MET A 47 -8.86 21.21 -10.58
N SER A 48 -9.06 21.23 -11.90
CA SER A 48 -9.86 20.18 -12.56
C SER A 48 -9.21 18.79 -12.49
N ILE A 49 -7.88 18.71 -12.46
CA ILE A 49 -7.16 17.44 -12.27
C ILE A 49 -7.44 16.89 -10.87
N ILE A 50 -7.17 17.65 -9.81
CA ILE A 50 -7.29 17.15 -8.44
C ILE A 50 -8.74 16.82 -8.05
N GLU A 51 -9.71 17.62 -8.53
CA GLU A 51 -11.15 17.36 -8.35
C GLU A 51 -11.56 16.02 -8.99
N LYS A 52 -11.10 15.77 -10.21
CA LYS A 52 -11.37 14.51 -10.89
C LYS A 52 -10.69 13.33 -10.17
N VAL A 53 -9.43 13.49 -9.75
CA VAL A 53 -8.66 12.46 -9.03
C VAL A 53 -9.38 12.08 -7.73
N GLU A 54 -9.86 13.06 -6.96
CA GLU A 54 -10.62 12.78 -5.73
C GLU A 54 -11.95 12.11 -6.03
N SER A 55 -12.67 12.57 -7.05
CA SER A 55 -13.96 11.97 -7.47
C SER A 55 -13.81 10.52 -7.89
N ASP A 56 -12.82 10.21 -8.72
CA ASP A 56 -12.54 8.86 -9.20
C ASP A 56 -12.11 7.94 -8.05
N PHE A 57 -11.24 8.42 -7.17
CA PHE A 57 -10.83 7.67 -5.99
C PHE A 57 -12.00 7.35 -5.05
N ARG A 58 -12.86 8.34 -4.78
CA ARG A 58 -14.07 8.16 -3.96
C ARG A 58 -15.02 7.13 -4.57
N SER A 59 -15.20 7.19 -5.89
CA SER A 59 -16.04 6.24 -6.62
C SER A 59 -15.48 4.82 -6.57
N LEU A 60 -14.18 4.63 -6.84
CA LEU A 60 -13.52 3.34 -6.83
C LEU A 60 -13.56 2.67 -5.45
N PHE A 61 -13.28 3.44 -4.41
CA PHE A 61 -13.11 2.91 -3.06
C PHE A 61 -14.37 3.05 -2.21
N ASN A 62 -15.50 3.50 -2.81
CA ASN A 62 -16.78 3.73 -2.14
C ASN A 62 -16.65 4.56 -0.86
N VAL A 63 -15.86 5.66 -0.91
CA VAL A 63 -15.58 6.48 0.26
C VAL A 63 -16.83 7.22 0.71
N PRO A 64 -17.35 7.00 1.95
CA PRO A 64 -18.55 7.65 2.43
C PRO A 64 -18.39 9.18 2.52
N LYS A 65 -19.51 9.92 2.46
CA LYS A 65 -19.52 11.40 2.47
C LYS A 65 -18.96 12.00 3.76
N ASN A 66 -19.06 11.29 4.87
CA ASN A 66 -18.53 11.68 6.18
C ASN A 66 -17.05 11.35 6.37
N TYR A 67 -16.29 11.19 5.27
CA TYR A 67 -14.84 11.04 5.24
C TYR A 67 -14.21 12.08 4.33
N LYS A 68 -13.07 12.59 4.72
CA LYS A 68 -12.20 13.43 3.88
C LYS A 68 -11.11 12.57 3.25
N VAL A 69 -10.77 12.91 2.01
CA VAL A 69 -9.63 12.33 1.29
C VAL A 69 -8.57 13.41 1.17
N LEU A 70 -7.37 13.11 1.64
CA LEU A 70 -6.24 14.03 1.63
C LEU A 70 -5.12 13.48 0.73
N PHE A 71 -4.50 14.37 -0.03
CA PHE A 71 -3.37 14.10 -0.92
C PHE A 71 -2.11 14.75 -0.35
N LEU A 72 -1.38 14.01 0.48
CA LEU A 72 -0.29 14.51 1.31
C LEU A 72 1.08 14.10 0.76
N GLN A 73 2.13 14.65 1.36
CA GLN A 73 3.53 14.30 1.15
C GLN A 73 4.10 13.57 2.37
N GLY A 74 5.33 13.05 2.27
CA GLY A 74 6.04 12.43 3.39
C GLY A 74 5.98 10.90 3.44
N GLY A 75 5.22 10.26 2.55
CA GLY A 75 5.05 8.81 2.52
C GLY A 75 4.25 8.28 3.72
N ALA A 76 4.03 6.97 3.75
CA ALA A 76 3.35 6.31 4.86
C ALA A 76 4.11 6.47 6.19
N ILE A 77 5.44 6.63 6.15
CA ILE A 77 6.24 6.84 7.37
C ILE A 77 5.88 8.15 8.08
N ALA A 78 5.60 9.23 7.34
CA ALA A 78 5.13 10.47 7.98
C ALA A 78 3.83 10.26 8.75
N GLN A 79 2.96 9.35 8.29
CA GLN A 79 1.71 9.05 8.98
C GLN A 79 1.94 8.35 10.32
N ASN A 80 3.05 7.64 10.53
CA ASN A 80 3.40 7.08 11.84
C ASN A 80 3.49 8.15 12.93
N SER A 81 3.88 9.39 12.57
CA SER A 81 3.90 10.55 13.47
C SER A 81 2.60 11.36 13.39
N MET A 82 2.01 11.51 12.19
CA MET A 82 0.79 12.30 12.01
C MET A 82 -0.42 11.66 12.70
N VAL A 83 -0.54 10.34 12.73
CA VAL A 83 -1.61 9.62 13.42
C VAL A 83 -1.64 9.99 14.92
N PRO A 84 -0.57 9.80 15.71
CA PRO A 84 -0.61 10.21 17.12
C PRO A 84 -0.77 11.72 17.32
N LEU A 85 -0.18 12.56 16.48
CA LEU A 85 -0.36 14.03 16.57
C LEU A 85 -1.82 14.45 16.37
N ASN A 86 -2.55 13.78 15.49
CA ASN A 86 -3.94 14.11 15.19
C ASN A 86 -4.97 13.40 16.06
N LEU A 87 -4.65 12.23 16.66
CA LEU A 87 -5.66 11.42 17.34
C LEU A 87 -5.41 11.20 18.83
N LEU A 88 -4.16 11.27 19.31
CA LEU A 88 -3.83 10.78 20.65
C LEU A 88 -4.41 11.67 21.77
N HIS A 89 -4.33 12.98 21.64
CA HIS A 89 -4.89 13.99 22.56
C HIS A 89 -4.68 13.64 24.05
N GLY A 90 -3.46 13.26 24.42
CA GLY A 90 -3.09 12.87 25.79
C GLY A 90 -3.58 11.50 26.27
N LYS A 91 -4.23 10.73 25.40
CA LYS A 91 -4.63 9.34 25.68
C LYS A 91 -3.52 8.38 25.26
N LYS A 92 -3.70 7.09 25.55
CA LYS A 92 -2.90 6.00 25.01
C LYS A 92 -3.44 5.48 23.66
N ALA A 93 -2.66 4.66 22.96
CA ALA A 93 -3.11 3.98 21.75
C ALA A 93 -2.70 2.51 21.73
N ASN A 94 -3.47 1.71 21.01
CA ASN A 94 -3.21 0.30 20.80
C ASN A 94 -2.55 0.08 19.44
N TYR A 95 -1.59 -0.85 19.38
CA TYR A 95 -0.93 -1.26 18.14
C TYR A 95 -0.98 -2.78 17.99
N VAL A 96 -1.21 -3.25 16.76
CA VAL A 96 -1.11 -4.66 16.41
C VAL A 96 0.13 -4.85 15.55
N VAL A 97 1.04 -5.73 16.01
CA VAL A 97 2.35 -5.95 15.39
C VAL A 97 2.33 -7.29 14.67
N SER A 98 2.12 -7.23 13.35
CA SER A 98 2.05 -8.40 12.46
C SER A 98 3.23 -8.51 11.48
N GLY A 99 4.20 -7.59 11.56
CA GLY A 99 5.39 -7.57 10.74
C GLY A 99 6.26 -6.34 10.99
N TYR A 100 7.16 -6.08 10.06
CA TYR A 100 8.12 -4.98 10.18
C TYR A 100 7.44 -3.61 10.17
N TRP A 101 6.47 -3.39 9.28
CA TRP A 101 5.87 -2.07 9.12
C TRP A 101 4.98 -1.70 10.30
N SER A 102 4.16 -2.61 10.79
CA SER A 102 3.38 -2.38 12.02
C SER A 102 4.26 -2.20 13.25
N LYS A 103 5.38 -2.95 13.36
CA LYS A 103 6.38 -2.73 14.41
C LYS A 103 7.01 -1.34 14.30
N ARG A 104 7.37 -0.90 13.10
CA ARG A 104 7.91 0.42 12.85
C ARG A 104 6.91 1.52 13.20
N SER A 105 5.64 1.38 12.82
CA SER A 105 4.59 2.34 13.19
C SER A 105 4.44 2.47 14.71
N TYR A 106 4.48 1.34 15.44
CA TYR A 106 4.50 1.35 16.90
C TYR A 106 5.72 2.12 17.46
N GLN A 107 6.92 1.83 16.95
CA GLN A 107 8.16 2.45 17.41
C GLN A 107 8.18 3.96 17.15
N ASP A 108 7.76 4.39 15.97
CA ASP A 108 7.72 5.81 15.57
C ASP A 108 6.66 6.59 16.38
N ALA A 109 5.65 5.92 16.93
CA ALA A 109 4.62 6.55 17.74
C ALA A 109 5.03 6.73 19.22
N LEU A 110 5.96 5.94 19.75
CA LEU A 110 6.39 5.98 21.17
C LEU A 110 6.75 7.39 21.69
N PRO A 111 7.40 8.27 20.92
CA PRO A 111 7.74 9.63 21.40
C PRO A 111 6.51 10.51 21.69
N PHE A 112 5.32 10.16 21.21
CA PHE A 112 4.11 10.98 21.31
C PHE A 112 3.24 10.62 22.53
N GLY A 113 3.47 9.47 23.19
CA GLY A 113 2.70 9.09 24.37
C GLY A 113 2.76 7.60 24.69
N ASP A 114 1.80 7.13 25.46
CA ASP A 114 1.72 5.73 25.92
C ASP A 114 1.12 4.82 24.84
N MET A 115 1.95 3.95 24.27
CA MET A 115 1.58 3.01 23.22
C MET A 115 1.63 1.57 23.77
N THR A 116 0.56 0.82 23.56
CA THR A 116 0.45 -0.58 24.01
C THR A 116 0.34 -1.53 22.82
N ILE A 117 0.93 -2.71 22.93
CA ILE A 117 0.79 -3.77 21.92
C ILE A 117 -0.44 -4.61 22.25
N ALA A 118 -1.51 -4.46 21.45
CA ALA A 118 -2.76 -5.21 21.62
C ALA A 118 -2.64 -6.67 21.16
N ALA A 119 -1.82 -6.93 20.16
CA ALA A 119 -1.48 -8.27 19.68
C ALA A 119 -0.16 -8.25 18.90
N SER A 120 0.55 -9.37 18.90
CA SER A 120 1.79 -9.52 18.13
C SER A 120 1.97 -10.96 17.65
N SER A 121 2.49 -11.12 16.43
CA SER A 121 2.96 -12.39 15.91
C SER A 121 4.49 -12.49 15.83
N GLU A 122 5.21 -11.60 16.51
CA GLU A 122 6.68 -11.57 16.51
C GLU A 122 7.30 -12.87 16.99
N ALA A 123 6.74 -13.48 18.04
CA ALA A 123 7.24 -14.73 18.62
C ALA A 123 7.24 -15.92 17.64
N ILE A 124 6.45 -15.85 16.59
CA ILE A 124 6.37 -16.87 15.52
C ILE A 124 6.96 -16.37 14.20
N GLY A 125 7.85 -15.36 14.25
CA GLY A 125 8.52 -14.81 13.07
C GLY A 125 7.56 -14.14 12.05
N TYR A 126 6.39 -13.67 12.51
CA TYR A 126 5.35 -13.09 11.67
C TYR A 126 4.79 -14.05 10.61
N ALA A 127 4.76 -15.35 10.90
CA ALA A 127 4.24 -16.36 9.97
C ALA A 127 2.72 -16.29 9.75
N LYS A 128 1.99 -15.53 10.57
CA LYS A 128 0.54 -15.28 10.41
C LYS A 128 0.13 -13.95 11.03
N ALA A 129 -0.99 -13.42 10.60
CA ALA A 129 -1.63 -12.29 11.25
C ALA A 129 -2.25 -12.70 12.60
N PRO A 130 -2.12 -11.91 13.68
CA PRO A 130 -2.94 -12.08 14.88
C PRO A 130 -4.44 -11.99 14.53
N ASP A 131 -5.25 -12.96 14.97
CA ASP A 131 -6.69 -12.93 14.75
C ASP A 131 -7.29 -11.68 15.44
N PRO A 132 -8.10 -10.88 14.75
CA PRO A 132 -8.75 -9.69 15.33
C PRO A 132 -9.56 -9.97 16.60
N LYS A 133 -10.07 -11.18 16.78
CA LYS A 133 -10.80 -11.60 17.99
C LYS A 133 -9.92 -11.71 19.24
N ASP A 134 -8.62 -11.92 19.04
CA ASP A 134 -7.65 -12.09 20.11
C ASP A 134 -6.94 -10.79 20.50
N TRP A 135 -7.26 -9.67 19.83
CA TRP A 135 -6.65 -8.39 20.13
C TRP A 135 -7.11 -7.85 21.48
N LYS A 136 -6.17 -7.57 22.36
CA LYS A 136 -6.42 -7.01 23.70
C LYS A 136 -6.59 -5.50 23.60
N ILE A 137 -7.77 -5.07 23.16
CA ILE A 137 -8.09 -3.67 22.94
C ILE A 137 -8.44 -3.01 24.28
N ASP A 138 -7.73 -1.95 24.62
CA ASP A 138 -8.13 -1.01 25.65
C ASP A 138 -9.14 -0.02 25.10
N SER A 139 -10.38 -0.10 25.53
CA SER A 139 -11.47 0.76 25.04
C SER A 139 -11.33 2.22 25.46
N SER A 140 -10.43 2.58 26.38
CA SER A 140 -10.10 3.95 26.73
C SER A 140 -9.06 4.60 25.84
N ALA A 141 -8.42 3.82 24.94
CA ALA A 141 -7.42 4.30 24.01
C ALA A 141 -8.03 5.21 22.94
N ALA A 142 -7.22 6.09 22.38
CA ALA A 142 -7.63 7.00 21.31
C ALA A 142 -7.93 6.25 20.00
N TYR A 143 -7.15 5.19 19.71
CA TYR A 143 -7.28 4.37 18.51
C TYR A 143 -6.58 3.02 18.65
N VAL A 144 -6.86 2.13 17.70
CA VAL A 144 -6.02 0.95 17.43
C VAL A 144 -5.44 1.04 16.03
N HIS A 145 -4.13 0.81 15.91
CA HIS A 145 -3.40 0.84 14.64
C HIS A 145 -2.96 -0.57 14.22
N PHE A 146 -3.08 -0.88 12.92
CA PHE A 146 -2.50 -2.09 12.34
C PHE A 146 -2.06 -1.84 10.89
N CYS A 147 -1.18 -2.70 10.38
CA CYS A 147 -0.81 -2.75 8.97
C CYS A 147 -1.59 -3.90 8.33
N SER A 148 -2.46 -3.58 7.39
CA SER A 148 -3.39 -4.56 6.81
C SER A 148 -2.73 -5.51 5.80
N ASN A 149 -1.56 -5.12 5.26
CA ASN A 149 -0.68 -5.99 4.48
C ASN A 149 0.79 -5.66 4.74
N GLU A 150 1.52 -6.61 5.32
CA GLU A 150 2.93 -6.50 5.61
C GLU A 150 3.79 -6.82 4.38
N THR A 151 4.24 -5.81 3.70
CA THR A 151 4.99 -5.89 2.42
C THR A 151 6.24 -6.78 2.49
N ILE A 152 6.93 -6.81 3.65
CA ILE A 152 8.18 -7.55 3.83
C ILE A 152 7.92 -9.02 4.12
N HIS A 153 6.97 -9.30 5.02
CA HIS A 153 6.66 -10.66 5.47
C HIS A 153 5.61 -11.35 4.59
N GLY A 154 4.84 -10.60 3.79
CA GLY A 154 3.80 -11.16 2.93
C GLY A 154 2.57 -11.63 3.70
N VAL A 155 2.25 -10.97 4.81
CA VAL A 155 1.09 -11.26 5.66
C VAL A 155 -0.01 -10.25 5.39
N GLU A 156 -1.22 -10.70 5.04
CA GLU A 156 -2.39 -9.87 4.74
C GLU A 156 -3.57 -10.25 5.62
N TYR A 157 -4.33 -9.25 6.06
CA TYR A 157 -5.63 -9.42 6.69
C TYR A 157 -6.73 -9.39 5.62
N PHE A 158 -7.46 -10.48 5.48
CA PHE A 158 -8.66 -10.53 4.63
C PHE A 158 -9.90 -10.18 5.43
N ASP A 159 -9.99 -10.67 6.65
CA ASP A 159 -11.04 -10.29 7.60
C ASP A 159 -10.62 -9.04 8.36
N MET A 160 -11.35 -7.94 8.14
CA MET A 160 -11.07 -6.69 8.82
C MET A 160 -11.59 -6.70 10.25
N PRO A 161 -10.89 -6.05 11.20
CA PRO A 161 -11.34 -6.00 12.59
C PRO A 161 -12.64 -5.21 12.72
N SER A 162 -13.69 -5.82 13.26
CA SER A 162 -14.95 -5.14 13.58
C SER A 162 -14.89 -4.56 15.00
N ILE A 163 -14.16 -3.46 15.18
CA ILE A 163 -14.00 -2.75 16.45
C ILE A 163 -14.88 -1.50 16.43
N LYS A 164 -15.83 -1.42 17.37
CA LYS A 164 -16.79 -0.30 17.46
C LYS A 164 -16.51 0.66 18.63
N THR A 165 -15.61 0.28 19.52
CA THR A 165 -15.35 1.02 20.77
C THR A 165 -14.39 2.18 20.58
N ILE A 166 -13.43 2.07 19.66
CA ILE A 166 -12.43 3.07 19.34
C ILE A 166 -12.15 3.11 17.83
N PRO A 167 -11.65 4.23 17.28
CA PRO A 167 -11.28 4.32 15.88
C PRO A 167 -10.20 3.29 15.48
N VAL A 168 -10.39 2.66 14.33
CA VAL A 168 -9.39 1.78 13.70
C VAL A 168 -8.57 2.60 12.71
N VAL A 169 -7.25 2.53 12.81
CA VAL A 169 -6.30 3.15 11.88
C VAL A 169 -5.58 2.05 11.11
N ALA A 170 -5.62 2.12 9.79
CA ALA A 170 -5.01 1.11 8.93
C ALA A 170 -3.96 1.71 7.98
N ASP A 171 -2.73 1.15 8.01
CA ASP A 171 -1.80 1.27 6.89
C ASP A 171 -2.21 0.28 5.80
N MET A 172 -2.72 0.79 4.68
CA MET A 172 -3.10 -0.01 3.50
C MET A 172 -2.12 0.16 2.33
N SER A 173 -0.92 0.70 2.55
CA SER A 173 0.01 1.09 1.47
C SER A 173 0.25 -0.01 0.44
N SER A 174 0.30 -1.27 0.83
CA SER A 174 0.68 -2.34 -0.09
C SER A 174 -0.49 -3.15 -0.65
N HIS A 175 -1.74 -2.81 -0.30
CA HIS A 175 -2.90 -3.47 -0.92
C HIS A 175 -4.09 -2.55 -1.20
N ILE A 176 -4.00 -1.24 -0.90
CA ILE A 176 -5.07 -0.29 -1.24
C ILE A 176 -5.47 -0.42 -2.72
N LEU A 177 -6.77 -0.36 -3.02
CA LEU A 177 -7.33 -0.54 -4.37
C LEU A 177 -7.03 -1.92 -5.02
N SER A 178 -6.63 -2.93 -4.25
CA SER A 178 -6.44 -4.30 -4.79
C SER A 178 -7.71 -5.16 -4.71
N ARG A 179 -8.67 -4.71 -3.93
CA ARG A 179 -9.98 -5.34 -3.69
C ARG A 179 -10.95 -4.36 -3.04
N PRO A 180 -12.26 -4.62 -3.04
CA PRO A 180 -13.23 -3.86 -2.24
C PRO A 180 -12.92 -3.94 -0.74
N VAL A 181 -13.13 -2.83 -0.04
CA VAL A 181 -12.99 -2.71 1.43
C VAL A 181 -14.13 -1.84 1.95
N ASP A 182 -14.75 -2.24 3.04
CA ASP A 182 -15.75 -1.41 3.73
C ASP A 182 -15.06 -0.32 4.55
N ILE A 183 -15.00 0.89 3.99
CA ILE A 183 -14.36 2.07 4.60
C ILE A 183 -15.01 2.44 5.94
N SER A 184 -16.30 2.14 6.14
CA SER A 184 -17.03 2.50 7.35
C SER A 184 -16.48 1.84 8.63
N GLN A 185 -15.71 0.77 8.48
CA GLN A 185 -15.06 0.09 9.61
C GLN A 185 -13.83 0.84 10.17
N PHE A 186 -13.36 1.88 9.47
CA PHE A 186 -12.13 2.59 9.82
C PHE A 186 -12.40 4.02 10.26
N GLY A 187 -11.63 4.50 11.21
CA GLY A 187 -11.52 5.93 11.51
C GLY A 187 -10.56 6.62 10.55
N VAL A 188 -9.43 5.95 10.25
CA VAL A 188 -8.41 6.45 9.33
C VAL A 188 -7.83 5.30 8.50
N ILE A 189 -7.65 5.56 7.20
CA ILE A 189 -6.84 4.73 6.31
C ILE A 189 -5.76 5.61 5.70
N TYR A 190 -4.53 5.12 5.61
CA TYR A 190 -3.50 5.81 4.85
C TYR A 190 -2.72 4.85 3.94
N ALA A 191 -2.14 5.40 2.88
CA ALA A 191 -1.36 4.62 1.92
C ALA A 191 -0.32 5.47 1.19
N GLY A 192 0.92 5.01 1.15
CA GLY A 192 1.94 5.54 0.25
C GLY A 192 1.67 5.09 -1.19
N ALA A 193 1.70 6.04 -2.14
CA ALA A 193 1.26 5.80 -3.52
C ALA A 193 2.16 4.84 -4.32
N GLN A 194 3.44 4.73 -4.00
CA GLN A 194 4.47 4.07 -4.82
C GLN A 194 4.30 2.57 -5.03
N LYS A 195 3.20 1.97 -4.57
CA LYS A 195 2.89 0.54 -4.69
C LYS A 195 1.75 0.31 -5.69
N ASN A 196 0.50 0.62 -5.31
CA ASN A 196 -0.68 0.38 -6.14
C ASN A 196 -1.33 1.65 -6.74
N ILE A 197 -0.98 2.83 -6.24
CA ILE A 197 -1.67 4.08 -6.60
C ILE A 197 -0.96 4.83 -7.73
N GLY A 198 0.38 4.90 -7.67
CA GLY A 198 1.13 5.74 -8.62
C GLY A 198 2.61 5.85 -8.27
N PRO A 199 3.29 6.93 -8.67
CA PRO A 199 4.69 7.15 -8.33
C PRO A 199 4.87 7.53 -6.86
N ALA A 200 6.13 7.47 -6.38
CA ALA A 200 6.50 7.97 -5.07
C ALA A 200 6.25 9.49 -4.93
N GLY A 201 6.12 9.95 -3.68
CA GLY A 201 5.93 11.37 -3.35
C GLY A 201 4.50 11.72 -2.90
N LEU A 202 3.51 10.90 -3.21
CA LEU A 202 2.13 11.06 -2.78
C LEU A 202 1.79 10.08 -1.66
N THR A 203 1.01 10.53 -0.68
CA THR A 203 0.36 9.72 0.35
C THR A 203 -1.12 10.07 0.37
N ILE A 204 -2.00 9.08 0.27
CA ILE A 204 -3.44 9.29 0.45
C ILE A 204 -3.80 9.00 1.91
N VAL A 205 -4.61 9.89 2.51
CA VAL A 205 -5.20 9.68 3.82
C VAL A 205 -6.72 9.84 3.69
N ILE A 206 -7.44 8.84 4.19
CA ILE A 206 -8.90 8.89 4.33
C ILE A 206 -9.18 9.00 5.82
N VAL A 207 -9.82 10.07 6.24
CA VAL A 207 -10.10 10.34 7.66
C VAL A 207 -11.56 10.66 7.87
N ARG A 208 -12.18 10.06 8.89
CA ARG A 208 -13.58 10.30 9.26
C ARG A 208 -13.73 11.68 9.89
N ASP A 209 -14.80 12.40 9.55
CA ASP A 209 -15.02 13.81 9.92
C ASP A 209 -14.95 14.08 11.43
N ASP A 210 -15.46 13.17 12.26
CA ASP A 210 -15.45 13.30 13.73
C ASP A 210 -14.05 13.24 14.35
N LEU A 211 -13.03 12.87 13.59
CA LEU A 211 -11.64 12.75 14.02
C LEU A 211 -10.77 13.97 13.68
N LEU A 212 -11.33 14.99 13.04
CA LEU A 212 -10.57 16.16 12.58
C LEU A 212 -10.31 17.21 13.67
N ASP A 213 -11.15 17.24 14.70
CA ASP A 213 -11.12 18.28 15.74
C ASP A 213 -10.37 17.87 17.02
N VAL A 214 -9.66 16.72 17.00
CA VAL A 214 -9.02 16.17 18.20
C VAL A 214 -7.49 16.27 18.20
N ALA A 215 -6.92 16.97 17.21
CA ALA A 215 -5.47 17.13 17.09
C ALA A 215 -4.84 17.81 18.31
N SER A 216 -3.62 17.39 18.67
CA SER A 216 -2.83 18.07 19.70
C SER A 216 -2.58 19.55 19.33
N PRO A 217 -2.65 20.49 20.29
CA PRO A 217 -2.27 21.89 20.04
C PRO A 217 -0.82 22.08 19.56
N LEU A 218 0.04 21.08 19.79
CA LEU A 218 1.42 21.05 19.34
C LEU A 218 1.58 20.56 17.88
N THR A 219 0.48 20.15 17.22
CA THR A 219 0.55 19.64 15.86
C THR A 219 0.87 20.77 14.88
N PRO A 220 2.01 20.69 14.16
CA PRO A 220 2.33 21.68 13.13
C PRO A 220 1.24 21.70 12.04
N SER A 221 0.94 22.88 11.51
CA SER A 221 -0.16 23.07 10.53
C SER A 221 -0.08 22.12 9.33
N VAL A 222 1.14 21.86 8.83
CA VAL A 222 1.37 20.95 7.70
C VAL A 222 1.03 19.49 8.02
N PHE A 223 1.05 19.10 9.29
CA PHE A 223 0.73 17.75 9.78
C PHE A 223 -0.69 17.65 10.37
N ASN A 224 -1.41 18.77 10.51
CA ASN A 224 -2.76 18.81 11.01
C ASN A 224 -3.77 18.49 9.90
N TRP A 225 -4.48 17.37 10.02
CA TRP A 225 -5.43 16.93 8.99
C TRP A 225 -6.60 17.91 8.79
N LYS A 226 -7.10 18.56 9.85
CA LYS A 226 -8.14 19.60 9.70
C LYS A 226 -7.65 20.74 8.84
N THR A 227 -6.45 21.26 9.12
CA THR A 227 -5.84 22.32 8.31
C THR A 227 -5.64 21.88 6.86
N GLN A 228 -5.24 20.64 6.63
CA GLN A 228 -5.12 20.08 5.27
C GLN A 228 -6.48 20.02 4.57
N VAL A 229 -7.56 19.61 5.26
CA VAL A 229 -8.93 19.61 4.72
C VAL A 229 -9.36 21.02 4.33
N GLU A 230 -9.19 22.00 5.22
CA GLU A 230 -9.57 23.40 5.00
C GLU A 230 -8.83 24.04 3.82
N ASN A 231 -7.65 23.51 3.47
CA ASN A 231 -6.82 23.95 2.35
C ASN A 231 -6.82 22.95 1.18
N GLN A 232 -7.76 22.01 1.11
CA GLN A 232 -7.90 21.02 0.02
C GLN A 232 -6.58 20.29 -0.27
N SER A 233 -5.84 19.91 0.79
CA SER A 233 -4.48 19.31 0.71
C SER A 233 -3.40 20.22 0.11
N MET A 234 -3.66 21.52 -0.02
CA MET A 234 -2.78 22.49 -0.69
C MET A 234 -2.36 23.64 0.25
N ILE A 235 -2.07 23.32 1.51
CA ILE A 235 -1.46 24.29 2.43
C ILE A 235 -0.09 24.77 1.91
N ASN A 236 0.63 23.89 1.24
CA ASN A 236 1.81 24.15 0.41
C ASN A 236 1.59 23.56 -0.99
N THR A 237 2.49 23.81 -1.92
CA THR A 237 2.43 23.23 -3.26
C THR A 237 2.43 21.70 -3.18
N PRO A 238 1.38 21.04 -3.68
CA PRO A 238 1.30 19.58 -3.64
C PRO A 238 2.21 18.93 -4.69
N THR A 239 2.37 17.61 -4.60
CA THR A 239 3.08 16.83 -5.62
C THR A 239 2.22 16.66 -6.88
N THR A 240 2.10 17.74 -7.67
CA THR A 240 1.13 17.87 -8.77
C THR A 240 1.17 16.70 -9.75
N TYR A 241 2.38 16.34 -10.20
CA TYR A 241 2.54 15.27 -11.19
C TYR A 241 2.25 13.89 -10.62
N SER A 242 2.58 13.63 -9.33
CA SER A 242 2.24 12.34 -8.70
C SER A 242 0.72 12.20 -8.50
N ILE A 243 0.02 13.28 -8.22
CA ILE A 243 -1.45 13.30 -8.10
C ILE A 243 -2.09 13.03 -9.48
N TYR A 244 -1.61 13.71 -10.53
CA TYR A 244 -2.05 13.45 -11.89
C TYR A 244 -1.86 12.00 -12.32
N MET A 245 -0.66 11.42 -12.05
CA MET A 245 -0.36 10.02 -12.34
C MET A 245 -1.27 9.05 -11.57
N ALA A 246 -1.57 9.36 -10.31
CA ALA A 246 -2.52 8.58 -9.52
C ALA A 246 -3.92 8.63 -10.14
N GLY A 247 -4.35 9.79 -10.64
CA GLY A 247 -5.61 9.94 -11.38
C GLY A 247 -5.68 9.04 -12.59
N LEU A 248 -4.62 8.99 -13.40
CA LEU A 248 -4.56 8.08 -14.56
C LEU A 248 -4.65 6.59 -14.15
N VAL A 249 -4.08 6.22 -13.00
CA VAL A 249 -4.22 4.85 -12.45
C VAL A 249 -5.66 4.59 -12.00
N PHE A 250 -6.33 5.56 -11.39
CA PHE A 250 -7.74 5.41 -10.99
C PHE A 250 -8.65 5.26 -12.21
N GLU A 251 -8.46 6.06 -13.24
CA GLU A 251 -9.17 5.91 -14.51
C GLU A 251 -8.95 4.52 -15.12
N TRP A 252 -7.71 4.05 -15.15
CA TRP A 252 -7.37 2.71 -15.62
C TRP A 252 -8.11 1.62 -14.82
N LEU A 253 -8.21 1.74 -13.49
CA LEU A 253 -8.98 0.78 -12.67
C LEU A 253 -10.47 0.84 -12.96
N ILE A 254 -11.04 2.03 -13.19
CA ILE A 254 -12.45 2.20 -13.58
C ILE A 254 -12.71 1.54 -14.94
N GLU A 255 -11.85 1.79 -15.93
CA GLU A 255 -11.94 1.22 -17.27
C GLU A 255 -11.84 -0.32 -17.27
N LEU A 256 -11.08 -0.90 -16.34
CA LEU A 256 -11.01 -2.35 -16.12
C LEU A 256 -12.29 -2.95 -15.53
N GLY A 257 -13.21 -2.13 -15.02
CA GLY A 257 -14.44 -2.57 -14.36
C GLY A 257 -14.38 -2.53 -12.83
N GLY A 258 -13.45 -1.79 -12.25
CA GLY A 258 -13.38 -1.52 -10.80
C GLY A 258 -12.70 -2.60 -9.96
N LEU A 259 -12.92 -2.49 -8.64
CA LEU A 259 -12.16 -3.28 -7.67
C LEU A 259 -12.54 -4.76 -7.65
N GLU A 260 -13.76 -5.13 -7.97
CA GLU A 260 -14.19 -6.53 -8.05
C GLU A 260 -13.50 -7.27 -9.20
N VAL A 261 -13.22 -6.58 -10.30
CA VAL A 261 -12.51 -7.16 -11.45
C VAL A 261 -11.04 -7.32 -11.14
N ILE A 262 -10.41 -6.27 -10.59
CA ILE A 262 -8.98 -6.35 -10.24
C ILE A 262 -8.71 -7.36 -9.12
N GLU A 263 -9.62 -7.52 -8.15
CA GLU A 263 -9.51 -8.57 -7.13
C GLU A 263 -9.43 -9.96 -7.75
N LYS A 264 -10.33 -10.27 -8.70
CA LYS A 264 -10.33 -11.56 -9.41
C LYS A 264 -9.02 -11.79 -10.16
N GLN A 265 -8.46 -10.75 -10.77
CA GLN A 265 -7.15 -10.83 -11.43
C GLN A 265 -6.02 -11.06 -10.42
N ASN A 266 -6.03 -10.37 -9.28
CA ASN A 266 -5.05 -10.51 -8.21
C ASN A 266 -5.09 -11.91 -7.58
N ILE A 267 -6.28 -12.47 -7.39
CA ILE A 267 -6.47 -13.86 -6.92
C ILE A 267 -5.79 -14.83 -7.90
N LYS A 268 -6.09 -14.73 -9.19
CA LYS A 268 -5.50 -15.60 -10.21
C LYS A 268 -3.97 -15.53 -10.26
N LYS A 269 -3.41 -14.31 -10.13
CA LYS A 269 -1.95 -14.10 -10.07
C LYS A 269 -1.34 -14.77 -8.84
N ALA A 270 -1.95 -14.58 -7.67
CA ALA A 270 -1.50 -15.16 -6.42
C ALA A 270 -1.60 -16.69 -6.44
N GLU A 271 -2.73 -17.25 -6.90
CA GLU A 271 -2.95 -18.69 -7.03
C GLU A 271 -1.93 -19.34 -7.96
N LEU A 272 -1.60 -18.71 -9.10
CA LEU A 272 -0.60 -19.22 -10.03
C LEU A 272 0.78 -19.34 -9.37
N LEU A 273 1.22 -18.32 -8.64
CA LEU A 273 2.53 -18.31 -8.01
C LEU A 273 2.59 -19.22 -6.78
N TYR A 274 1.64 -19.07 -5.85
CA TYR A 274 1.58 -19.92 -4.64
C TYR A 274 1.33 -21.40 -5.00
N GLY A 275 0.49 -21.67 -5.99
CA GLY A 275 0.22 -23.03 -6.45
C GLY A 275 1.49 -23.74 -6.92
N TYR A 276 2.41 -23.05 -7.59
CA TYR A 276 3.69 -23.64 -7.94
C TYR A 276 4.61 -23.80 -6.71
N ILE A 277 4.71 -22.77 -5.85
CA ILE A 277 5.53 -22.86 -4.63
C ILE A 277 5.10 -24.04 -3.77
N ASP A 278 3.81 -24.30 -3.63
CA ASP A 278 3.26 -25.38 -2.80
C ASP A 278 3.29 -26.76 -3.48
N SER A 279 3.56 -26.82 -4.77
CA SER A 279 3.59 -28.09 -5.54
C SER A 279 4.94 -28.80 -5.53
N THR A 280 5.95 -28.21 -4.91
CA THR A 280 7.33 -28.71 -4.90
C THR A 280 7.97 -28.58 -3.53
N ASP A 281 8.94 -29.43 -3.22
CA ASP A 281 9.77 -29.33 -2.02
C ASP A 281 10.98 -28.40 -2.22
N PHE A 282 11.22 -27.91 -3.45
CA PHE A 282 12.35 -27.04 -3.76
C PHE A 282 12.14 -25.61 -3.27
N TYR A 283 10.90 -25.13 -3.33
CA TYR A 283 10.51 -23.80 -2.84
C TYR A 283 9.64 -23.91 -1.59
N SER A 284 9.63 -22.85 -0.78
CA SER A 284 8.76 -22.78 0.39
C SER A 284 8.29 -21.35 0.68
N ASN A 285 7.08 -21.23 1.20
CA ASN A 285 6.57 -19.99 1.75
C ASN A 285 6.20 -20.21 3.23
N PRO A 286 6.74 -19.41 4.18
CA PRO A 286 6.55 -19.65 5.61
C PRO A 286 5.21 -19.14 6.16
N ILE A 287 4.39 -18.45 5.34
CA ILE A 287 3.19 -17.77 5.79
C ILE A 287 1.99 -18.72 5.79
N ASP A 288 1.20 -18.67 6.88
CA ASP A 288 -0.08 -19.37 6.99
C ASP A 288 -0.94 -19.04 5.76
N ILE A 289 -1.48 -20.08 5.11
CA ILE A 289 -2.25 -19.97 3.86
C ILE A 289 -3.37 -18.93 3.97
N LYS A 290 -4.02 -18.82 5.13
CA LYS A 290 -5.11 -17.85 5.38
C LYS A 290 -4.65 -16.40 5.36
N ASN A 291 -3.35 -16.15 5.55
CA ASN A 291 -2.78 -14.81 5.64
C ASN A 291 -1.80 -14.48 4.52
N ARG A 292 -1.67 -15.34 3.50
CA ARG A 292 -0.77 -15.10 2.38
C ARG A 292 -1.18 -13.88 1.58
N SER A 293 -0.30 -12.90 1.46
CA SER A 293 -0.56 -11.68 0.70
C SER A 293 -0.77 -11.97 -0.78
N ARG A 294 -1.81 -11.36 -1.36
CA ARG A 294 -2.03 -11.37 -2.82
C ARG A 294 -1.18 -10.33 -3.55
N MET A 295 -0.43 -9.49 -2.79
CA MET A 295 0.39 -8.41 -3.35
C MET A 295 1.89 -8.66 -3.21
N ASN A 296 2.33 -9.30 -2.13
CA ASN A 296 3.74 -9.52 -1.83
C ASN A 296 3.97 -10.97 -1.44
N VAL A 297 4.59 -11.72 -2.32
CA VAL A 297 4.83 -13.15 -2.18
C VAL A 297 6.30 -13.41 -1.84
N PRO A 298 6.67 -13.54 -0.55
CA PRO A 298 8.00 -13.99 -0.17
C PRO A 298 8.08 -15.51 -0.36
N PHE A 299 9.25 -16.01 -0.78
CA PHE A 299 9.53 -17.42 -0.82
C PHE A 299 11.02 -17.71 -0.68
N ARG A 300 11.37 -18.95 -0.41
CA ARG A 300 12.74 -19.41 -0.24
C ARG A 300 13.01 -20.62 -1.14
N ILE A 301 14.25 -20.79 -1.52
CA ILE A 301 14.79 -22.04 -2.08
C ILE A 301 15.37 -22.78 -0.88
N GLN A 302 15.14 -24.10 -0.79
CA GLN A 302 15.64 -24.92 0.32
C GLN A 302 17.16 -24.82 0.48
N ASN A 303 17.90 -24.83 -0.62
CA ASN A 303 19.32 -24.53 -0.61
C ASN A 303 19.54 -23.02 -0.76
N GLU A 304 19.84 -22.33 0.34
CA GLU A 304 20.02 -20.87 0.36
C GLU A 304 21.20 -20.38 -0.51
N ASP A 305 22.19 -21.23 -0.80
CA ASP A 305 23.33 -20.88 -1.68
C ASP A 305 22.86 -20.58 -3.10
N LEU A 306 21.71 -21.09 -3.51
CA LEU A 306 21.11 -20.87 -4.82
C LEU A 306 20.38 -19.52 -4.96
N HIS A 307 20.12 -18.80 -3.86
CA HIS A 307 19.35 -17.55 -3.93
C HIS A 307 19.97 -16.50 -4.86
N THR A 308 21.29 -16.33 -4.80
CA THR A 308 21.99 -15.34 -5.64
C THR A 308 21.93 -15.72 -7.12
N SER A 309 22.17 -16.99 -7.44
CA SER A 309 22.10 -17.48 -8.83
C SER A 309 20.68 -17.39 -9.40
N PHE A 310 19.66 -17.68 -8.58
CA PHE A 310 18.25 -17.52 -8.96
C PHE A 310 17.93 -16.07 -9.32
N VAL A 311 18.26 -15.11 -8.44
CA VAL A 311 17.98 -13.70 -8.68
C VAL A 311 18.71 -13.19 -9.93
N THR A 312 20.00 -13.51 -10.07
CA THR A 312 20.80 -13.10 -11.25
C THR A 312 20.26 -13.72 -12.55
N GLY A 313 19.87 -15.01 -12.52
CA GLY A 313 19.26 -15.67 -13.67
C GLY A 313 17.93 -15.03 -14.08
N ALA A 314 17.08 -14.70 -13.11
CA ALA A 314 15.82 -14.01 -13.36
C ALA A 314 16.05 -12.61 -13.97
N GLU A 315 17.02 -11.84 -13.47
CA GLU A 315 17.37 -10.51 -13.99
C GLU A 315 17.86 -10.60 -15.45
N ASN A 316 18.65 -11.60 -15.80
CA ASN A 316 19.09 -11.85 -17.18
C ASN A 316 17.93 -12.12 -18.13
N LEU A 317 16.83 -12.67 -17.63
CA LEU A 317 15.58 -12.88 -18.36
C LEU A 317 14.63 -11.67 -18.35
N GLY A 318 15.00 -10.59 -17.66
CA GLY A 318 14.20 -9.36 -17.58
C GLY A 318 13.20 -9.34 -16.42
N MET A 319 13.33 -10.23 -15.44
CA MET A 319 12.55 -10.23 -14.19
C MET A 319 13.36 -9.58 -13.08
N ILE A 320 13.09 -8.32 -12.78
CA ILE A 320 13.87 -7.50 -11.83
C ILE A 320 13.16 -7.34 -10.49
N GLY A 321 13.93 -7.05 -9.44
CA GLY A 321 13.41 -6.71 -8.12
C GLY A 321 12.95 -7.90 -7.27
N LEU A 322 13.38 -9.12 -7.60
CA LEU A 322 13.04 -10.36 -6.89
C LEU A 322 13.83 -10.57 -5.60
N LYS A 323 14.97 -9.89 -5.40
CA LYS A 323 15.75 -10.05 -4.17
C LYS A 323 14.92 -9.71 -2.94
N GLY A 324 14.86 -10.62 -1.96
CA GLY A 324 14.16 -10.43 -0.70
C GLY A 324 14.71 -9.26 0.12
N HIS A 325 13.93 -8.81 1.09
CA HIS A 325 14.34 -7.71 1.95
C HIS A 325 15.51 -8.13 2.86
N ARG A 326 16.48 -7.23 3.07
CA ARG A 326 17.71 -7.50 3.86
C ARG A 326 17.47 -8.07 5.27
N LEU A 327 16.29 -7.81 5.87
CA LEU A 327 15.94 -8.30 7.23
C LEU A 327 15.41 -9.73 7.22
N VAL A 328 14.86 -10.22 6.11
CA VAL A 328 14.19 -11.52 6.02
C VAL A 328 14.94 -12.48 5.10
N GLY A 329 15.71 -11.92 4.16
CA GLY A 329 16.38 -12.71 3.13
C GLY A 329 15.43 -13.30 2.09
N GLY A 330 15.84 -14.38 1.44
CA GLY A 330 15.04 -15.10 0.48
C GLY A 330 14.76 -14.31 -0.81
N ILE A 331 13.64 -14.62 -1.42
CA ILE A 331 13.14 -14.04 -2.67
C ILE A 331 11.77 -13.43 -2.36
N ARG A 332 11.41 -12.34 -3.05
CA ARG A 332 10.07 -11.75 -2.92
C ARG A 332 9.57 -11.23 -4.26
N ALA A 333 8.48 -11.79 -4.74
CA ALA A 333 7.75 -11.26 -5.88
C ALA A 333 6.63 -10.32 -5.41
N SER A 334 6.73 -9.03 -5.75
CA SER A 334 5.63 -8.09 -5.56
C SER A 334 4.78 -8.03 -6.83
N ILE A 335 3.53 -8.46 -6.73
CA ILE A 335 2.62 -8.72 -7.84
C ILE A 335 1.41 -7.79 -7.84
N TYR A 336 1.65 -6.51 -7.56
CA TYR A 336 0.62 -5.48 -7.46
C TYR A 336 -0.33 -5.44 -8.67
N ASN A 337 -1.36 -4.62 -8.60
CA ASN A 337 -2.42 -4.53 -9.62
C ASN A 337 -1.88 -4.48 -11.06
N ALA A 338 -0.87 -3.64 -11.31
CA ALA A 338 -0.32 -3.41 -12.64
C ALA A 338 0.61 -4.52 -13.15
N MET A 339 1.01 -5.49 -12.33
CA MET A 339 1.76 -6.65 -12.79
C MET A 339 0.86 -7.56 -13.64
N PRO A 340 1.16 -7.76 -14.93
CA PRO A 340 0.35 -8.63 -15.78
C PRO A 340 0.55 -10.11 -15.42
N ILE A 341 -0.45 -10.93 -15.72
CA ILE A 341 -0.40 -12.38 -15.41
C ILE A 341 0.73 -13.08 -16.17
N GLU A 342 1.09 -12.58 -17.34
CA GLU A 342 2.20 -13.06 -18.16
C GLU A 342 3.54 -12.92 -17.43
N GLY A 343 3.70 -11.88 -16.59
CA GLY A 343 4.88 -11.73 -15.74
C GLY A 343 4.96 -12.79 -14.66
N ILE A 344 3.81 -13.17 -14.07
CA ILE A 344 3.75 -14.28 -13.10
C ILE A 344 4.02 -15.60 -13.78
N GLN A 345 3.46 -15.83 -14.97
CA GLN A 345 3.71 -17.05 -15.73
C GLN A 345 5.19 -17.18 -16.10
N ALA A 346 5.83 -16.09 -16.56
CA ALA A 346 7.26 -16.08 -16.85
C ALA A 346 8.11 -16.42 -15.61
N LEU A 347 7.72 -15.93 -14.44
CA LEU A 347 8.40 -16.26 -13.18
C LEU A 347 8.23 -17.74 -12.84
N VAL A 348 7.01 -18.27 -12.93
CA VAL A 348 6.73 -19.70 -12.65
C VAL A 348 7.47 -20.62 -13.62
N ASP A 349 7.51 -20.27 -14.91
CA ASP A 349 8.24 -21.07 -15.90
C ASP A 349 9.75 -21.05 -15.62
N TYR A 350 10.30 -19.89 -15.27
CA TYR A 350 11.70 -19.79 -14.82
C TYR A 350 11.96 -20.62 -13.55
N MET A 351 11.05 -20.59 -12.57
CA MET A 351 11.16 -21.40 -11.35
C MET A 351 11.22 -22.88 -11.64
N LYS A 352 10.40 -23.38 -12.58
CA LYS A 352 10.40 -24.78 -13.03
C LYS A 352 11.73 -25.18 -13.69
N ASP A 353 12.25 -24.31 -14.56
CA ASP A 353 13.51 -24.60 -15.27
C ASP A 353 14.71 -24.52 -14.32
N PHE A 354 14.68 -23.58 -13.36
CA PHE A 354 15.70 -23.45 -12.34
C PHE A 354 15.75 -24.68 -11.42
N GLU A 355 14.59 -25.17 -10.95
CA GLU A 355 14.48 -26.39 -10.13
C GLU A 355 15.01 -27.63 -10.87
N LYS A 356 14.69 -27.81 -12.16
CA LYS A 356 15.17 -28.96 -12.95
C LYS A 356 16.67 -28.97 -13.13
N SER A 357 17.33 -27.82 -13.03
CA SER A 357 18.77 -27.69 -13.28
C SER A 357 19.61 -27.75 -12.02
N HIS A 358 19.01 -27.82 -10.84
CA HIS A 358 19.65 -27.86 -9.53
C HIS A 358 19.13 -28.96 -8.63
#